data_c4006a4728cb66c18dbb8088ac96e502
#
_entry.id   c4006a4728cb66c18dbb8088ac96e502
#
_cell.length_a   1.000
_cell.length_b   1.000
_cell.length_c   1.000
_cell.angle_alpha   90.00
_cell.angle_beta   90.00
_cell.angle_gamma   90.00
#
_symmetry.space_group_name_H-M   'P 1'
#
loop_
_entity.id
_entity.type
_entity.pdbx_description
1 polymer ?
#
loop_
_entity_poly.entity_id
_entity_poly.type
_entity_poly.pdbx_seq_one_letter_code
_entity_poly.pdbx_strand_id
1 'polypeptide(L)'
;FGIGSGQSCRHFITFRHVMIDGVAIQQAEALLEKKILKVSLKEDTTERLYIEAVVQGGGHTGRCIIVKSHTNVVLIEKDGAASLKKEVAASEEADDHVEMSVKEIYEFATTIPFEEISFLLEGAKMNRAVSQEGLRGDYGLRVGKAFSGALGGLMQPTLGGDIVAAAAAASDARMDGCPMPVMTTGGSGNQGISCTVAATALAEKLGKSDEELARALALSDLITVHIKSYIGRLSPLCGSGIAGGTGSCCAMIYLMGGKLPQIERGIQSMLANHMGMICDGAKTTCALKIATGIQSAVLCATLAMQDISPTEKEGIVCTRRSGLERSDT
;
A
#
# COMPACT_ATOMS: atom_id res chain seq x y z
N PHE A 1 -6.74 1.82 8.34
CA PHE A 1 -5.80 2.39 9.32
C PHE A 1 -5.05 1.29 10.07
N GLY A 2 -4.28 0.44 9.43
CA GLY A 2 -3.44 -0.55 10.09
C GLY A 2 -2.05 0.03 10.25
N ILE A 3 -1.70 0.46 11.45
CA ILE A 3 -0.35 0.87 11.78
C ILE A 3 0.18 -0.07 12.85
N GLY A 4 1.31 -0.65 12.57
CA GLY A 4 2.13 -1.36 13.53
C GLY A 4 1.59 -2.74 13.90
N SER A 5 2.42 -3.60 14.25
CA SER A 5 2.35 -4.99 14.71
C SER A 5 1.11 -5.81 14.26
N GLY A 6 1.29 -7.06 13.96
CA GLY A 6 0.21 -7.97 13.53
C GLY A 6 -1.00 -8.03 14.49
N GLN A 7 -0.83 -7.65 15.75
CA GLN A 7 -1.93 -7.53 16.72
C GLN A 7 -2.83 -6.32 16.42
N SER A 8 -2.30 -5.19 15.98
CA SER A 8 -3.08 -4.01 15.61
C SER A 8 -3.93 -4.26 14.37
N CYS A 9 -3.38 -4.93 13.37
CA CYS A 9 -4.13 -5.30 12.16
C CYS A 9 -5.25 -6.31 12.47
N ARG A 10 -4.98 -7.32 13.33
CA ARG A 10 -6.00 -8.30 13.74
C ARG A 10 -7.14 -7.63 14.51
N HIS A 11 -6.86 -6.69 15.39
CA HIS A 11 -7.87 -5.93 16.14
C HIS A 11 -8.71 -5.06 15.22
N PHE A 12 -8.10 -4.40 14.25
CA PHE A 12 -8.81 -3.57 13.29
C PHE A 12 -9.70 -4.39 12.35
N ILE A 13 -9.21 -5.54 11.88
CA ILE A 13 -9.99 -6.48 11.06
C ILE A 13 -11.20 -6.99 11.86
N THR A 14 -10.99 -7.40 13.11
CA THR A 14 -12.07 -7.87 14.00
C THR A 14 -13.10 -6.77 14.24
N PHE A 15 -12.64 -5.54 14.51
CA PHE A 15 -13.54 -4.40 14.71
C PHE A 15 -14.40 -4.12 13.47
N ARG A 16 -13.81 -4.17 12.28
CA ARG A 16 -14.54 -3.94 11.03
C ARG A 16 -15.60 -5.02 10.75
N HIS A 17 -15.29 -6.28 11.02
CA HIS A 17 -16.25 -7.38 10.88
C HIS A 17 -17.39 -7.35 11.91
N VAL A 18 -17.13 -6.84 13.10
CA VAL A 18 -18.13 -6.79 14.17
C VAL A 18 -19.04 -5.57 14.08
N MET A 19 -18.56 -4.46 13.51
CA MET A 19 -19.23 -3.16 13.59
C MET A 19 -19.95 -2.73 12.30
N ILE A 20 -19.68 -3.36 11.17
CA ILE A 20 -20.30 -2.96 9.89
C ILE A 20 -21.01 -4.17 9.29
N ASP A 21 -22.27 -4.33 9.62
CA ASP A 21 -23.18 -5.27 8.99
C ASP A 21 -24.09 -4.57 7.95
N GLY A 22 -24.92 -5.33 7.29
CA GLY A 22 -25.86 -4.80 6.29
C GLY A 22 -26.84 -3.76 6.87
N VAL A 23 -27.16 -3.85 8.15
CA VAL A 23 -28.05 -2.90 8.84
C VAL A 23 -27.33 -1.56 9.05
N ALA A 24 -26.07 -1.60 9.47
CA ALA A 24 -25.25 -0.39 9.65
C ALA A 24 -25.03 0.34 8.31
N ILE A 25 -24.84 -0.39 7.22
CA ILE A 25 -24.72 0.18 5.87
C ILE A 25 -26.03 0.88 5.48
N GLN A 26 -27.18 0.22 5.59
CA GLN A 26 -28.49 0.81 5.28
C GLN A 26 -28.79 2.06 6.11
N GLN A 27 -28.43 2.03 7.41
CA GLN A 27 -28.58 3.21 8.27
C GLN A 27 -27.67 4.37 7.82
N ALA A 28 -26.45 4.09 7.42
CA ALA A 28 -25.51 5.09 6.91
C ALA A 28 -26.02 5.71 5.59
N GLU A 29 -26.53 4.88 4.67
CA GLU A 29 -27.14 5.33 3.42
C GLU A 29 -28.35 6.23 3.67
N ALA A 30 -29.24 5.83 4.58
CA ALA A 30 -30.40 6.65 4.97
C ALA A 30 -29.99 7.99 5.61
N LEU A 31 -28.86 8.06 6.33
CA LEU A 31 -28.31 9.32 6.86
C LEU A 31 -27.73 10.20 5.75
N LEU A 32 -27.07 9.61 4.76
CA LEU A 32 -26.56 10.33 3.59
C LEU A 32 -27.70 10.91 2.74
N GLU A 33 -28.77 10.16 2.51
CA GLU A 33 -29.98 10.64 1.80
C GLU A 33 -30.62 11.85 2.48
N LYS A 34 -30.61 11.88 3.81
CA LYS A 34 -31.10 13.03 4.60
C LYS A 34 -30.23 14.27 4.50
N LYS A 35 -29.05 14.17 3.84
CA LYS A 35 -28.07 15.27 3.66
C LYS A 35 -27.67 15.96 4.97
N ILE A 36 -27.64 15.20 6.06
CA ILE A 36 -27.25 15.70 7.39
C ILE A 36 -25.74 15.64 7.61
N LEU A 37 -25.00 14.92 6.74
CA LEU A 37 -23.55 14.86 6.77
C LEU A 37 -22.96 16.00 5.95
N LYS A 38 -22.09 16.77 6.60
CA LYS A 38 -21.28 17.81 5.94
C LYS A 38 -19.80 17.47 6.07
N VAL A 39 -19.10 17.42 4.96
CA VAL A 39 -17.64 17.27 4.91
C VAL A 39 -17.05 18.57 4.37
N SER A 40 -16.05 19.09 5.03
CA SER A 40 -15.35 20.32 4.63
C SER A 40 -13.85 20.21 4.89
N LEU A 41 -13.08 20.99 4.15
CA LEU A 41 -11.65 21.14 4.38
C LEU A 41 -11.42 22.09 5.56
N LYS A 42 -10.49 21.74 6.46
CA LYS A 42 -10.00 22.62 7.52
C LYS A 42 -8.83 23.43 6.97
N GLU A 43 -9.07 24.71 6.69
CA GLU A 43 -8.08 25.57 6.00
C GLU A 43 -7.03 26.16 6.95
N ASP A 44 -7.35 26.30 8.23
CA ASP A 44 -6.52 26.95 9.25
C ASP A 44 -5.65 25.96 10.06
N THR A 45 -5.23 24.86 9.44
CA THR A 45 -4.32 23.90 10.07
C THR A 45 -3.06 23.71 9.24
N THR A 46 -1.91 23.63 9.91
CA THR A 46 -0.63 23.26 9.32
C THR A 46 -0.32 21.74 9.40
N GLU A 47 -1.19 21.01 10.12
CA GLU A 47 -1.01 19.59 10.32
C GLU A 47 -1.34 18.80 9.06
N ARG A 48 -0.42 17.93 8.63
CA ARG A 48 -0.62 17.06 7.44
C ARG A 48 -1.78 16.09 7.60
N LEU A 49 -2.05 15.65 8.83
CA LEU A 49 -3.23 14.86 9.20
C LEU A 49 -3.99 15.62 10.28
N TYR A 50 -5.18 16.08 9.94
CA TYR A 50 -6.15 16.66 10.85
C TYR A 50 -7.54 16.10 10.54
N ILE A 51 -8.18 15.50 11.51
CA ILE A 51 -9.55 15.00 11.39
C ILE A 51 -10.33 15.55 12.56
N GLU A 52 -11.39 16.28 12.28
CA GLU A 52 -12.35 16.77 13.27
C GLU A 52 -13.74 16.21 12.94
N ALA A 53 -14.32 15.50 13.87
CA ALA A 53 -15.67 14.99 13.79
C ALA A 53 -16.56 15.68 14.82
N VAL A 54 -17.66 16.27 14.37
CA VAL A 54 -18.69 16.86 15.23
C VAL A 54 -20.00 16.16 14.97
N VAL A 55 -20.65 15.70 16.01
CA VAL A 55 -21.97 15.05 15.96
C VAL A 55 -22.94 15.82 16.84
N GLN A 56 -24.10 16.16 16.32
CA GLN A 56 -25.16 16.87 17.04
C GLN A 56 -26.44 16.04 16.99
N GLY A 57 -27.07 15.88 18.14
CA GLY A 57 -28.34 15.14 18.24
C GLY A 57 -28.90 15.10 19.67
N GLY A 58 -30.20 15.04 19.79
CA GLY A 58 -30.87 14.97 21.10
C GLY A 58 -30.57 16.13 22.06
N GLY A 59 -30.22 17.32 21.52
CA GLY A 59 -29.84 18.48 22.35
C GLY A 59 -28.38 18.45 22.83
N HIS A 60 -27.59 17.50 22.37
CA HIS A 60 -26.17 17.32 22.74
C HIS A 60 -25.25 17.49 21.55
N THR A 61 -24.01 17.90 21.83
CA THR A 61 -22.93 17.98 20.86
C THR A 61 -21.74 17.16 21.33
N GLY A 62 -21.25 16.27 20.47
CA GLY A 62 -19.98 15.54 20.65
C GLY A 62 -18.93 15.98 19.64
N ARG A 63 -17.69 16.14 20.06
CA ARG A 63 -16.56 16.54 19.22
C ARG A 63 -15.34 15.68 19.48
N CYS A 64 -14.68 15.24 18.43
CA CYS A 64 -13.43 14.49 18.52
C CYS A 64 -12.42 15.05 17.51
N ILE A 65 -11.18 15.20 17.95
CA ILE A 65 -10.08 15.65 17.08
C ILE A 65 -8.93 14.63 17.11
N ILE A 66 -8.45 14.28 15.92
CA ILE A 66 -7.29 13.42 15.68
C ILE A 66 -6.25 14.23 14.91
N VAL A 67 -5.00 14.20 15.33
CA VAL A 67 -3.91 15.00 14.74
C VAL A 67 -2.64 14.18 14.58
N LYS A 68 -1.89 14.44 13.52
CA LYS A 68 -0.57 13.86 13.19
C LYS A 68 -0.59 12.36 12.86
N SER A 69 -1.21 11.51 13.67
CA SER A 69 -1.38 10.08 13.37
C SER A 69 -2.82 9.67 13.59
N HIS A 70 -3.27 8.65 12.86
CA HIS A 70 -4.67 8.17 12.88
C HIS A 70 -5.15 7.66 14.25
N THR A 71 -4.23 7.33 15.14
CA THR A 71 -4.53 6.85 16.49
C THR A 71 -4.34 7.91 17.56
N ASN A 72 -3.81 9.09 17.19
CA ASN A 72 -3.58 10.17 18.15
C ASN A 72 -4.82 11.05 18.31
N VAL A 73 -5.74 10.60 19.15
CA VAL A 73 -6.90 11.41 19.59
C VAL A 73 -6.41 12.46 20.58
N VAL A 74 -6.59 13.73 20.24
CA VAL A 74 -6.13 14.87 21.06
C VAL A 74 -7.27 15.57 21.79
N LEU A 75 -8.50 15.45 21.32
CA LEU A 75 -9.68 15.99 21.96
C LEU A 75 -10.85 15.01 21.90
N ILE A 76 -11.52 14.82 23.01
CA ILE A 76 -12.88 14.26 23.09
C ILE A 76 -13.67 15.19 24.00
N GLU A 77 -14.78 15.74 23.46
CA GLU A 77 -15.60 16.72 24.13
C GLU A 77 -17.09 16.37 24.01
N LYS A 78 -17.85 16.60 25.03
CA LYS A 78 -19.30 16.52 25.01
C LYS A 78 -19.87 17.80 25.67
N ASP A 79 -20.73 18.48 24.93
CA ASP A 79 -21.42 19.71 25.38
C ASP A 79 -20.47 20.79 25.94
N GLY A 80 -19.28 20.93 25.32
CA GLY A 80 -18.25 21.87 25.75
C GLY A 80 -17.34 21.35 26.86
N ALA A 81 -17.64 20.21 27.48
CA ALA A 81 -16.81 19.58 28.51
C ALA A 81 -15.85 18.54 27.90
N ALA A 82 -14.57 18.80 28.00
CA ALA A 82 -13.56 17.88 27.50
C ALA A 82 -13.32 16.71 28.46
N SER A 83 -13.54 15.47 27.98
CA SER A 83 -13.17 14.26 28.70
C SER A 83 -11.72 13.81 28.38
N LEU A 84 -11.19 14.23 27.23
CA LEU A 84 -9.80 14.10 26.84
C LEU A 84 -9.35 15.42 26.21
N LYS A 85 -8.23 15.95 26.69
CA LYS A 85 -7.55 17.09 26.05
C LYS A 85 -6.05 16.88 26.21
N LYS A 86 -5.36 16.66 25.09
CA LYS A 86 -3.90 16.54 25.03
C LYS A 86 -3.34 17.75 24.30
N GLU A 87 -2.25 18.29 24.81
CA GLU A 87 -1.45 19.22 24.02
C GLU A 87 -0.88 18.47 22.81
N VAL A 88 -1.02 19.09 21.65
CA VAL A 88 -0.35 18.60 20.44
C VAL A 88 1.11 19.00 20.61
N ALA A 89 1.88 18.20 21.36
CA ALA A 89 3.31 18.41 21.44
C ALA A 89 3.86 18.55 20.03
N ALA A 90 4.84 19.43 19.83
CA ALA A 90 5.71 19.39 18.68
C ALA A 90 6.41 18.02 18.73
N SER A 91 5.67 16.95 18.42
CA SER A 91 6.28 15.63 18.36
C SER A 91 7.24 15.70 17.18
N GLU A 92 8.50 15.47 17.44
CA GLU A 92 9.31 14.75 16.49
C GLU A 92 8.41 13.64 15.93
N GLU A 93 8.10 13.66 14.64
CA GLU A 93 7.58 12.47 13.97
C GLU A 93 8.57 11.41 14.43
N ALA A 94 8.11 10.40 15.15
CA ALA A 94 8.99 9.31 15.51
C ALA A 94 9.64 8.93 14.19
N ASP A 95 10.93 9.16 14.11
CA ASP A 95 11.69 8.92 12.91
C ASP A 95 11.74 7.41 12.76
N ASP A 96 10.65 6.86 12.20
CA ASP A 96 10.56 5.47 11.79
C ASP A 96 11.52 5.19 10.61
N HIS A 97 12.45 6.11 10.39
CA HIS A 97 13.47 6.01 9.37
C HIS A 97 14.47 4.94 9.77
N VAL A 98 14.18 3.73 9.42
CA VAL A 98 15.17 2.66 9.46
C VAL A 98 16.11 2.92 8.29
N GLU A 99 17.32 3.41 8.59
CA GLU A 99 18.39 3.56 7.60
C GLU A 99 18.89 2.17 7.20
N MET A 100 18.21 1.56 6.23
CA MET A 100 18.64 0.31 5.61
C MET A 100 18.94 0.60 4.14
N SER A 101 20.11 0.22 3.68
CA SER A 101 20.42 0.24 2.25
C SER A 101 19.69 -0.91 1.52
N VAL A 102 19.52 -0.78 0.21
CA VAL A 102 18.96 -1.85 -0.63
C VAL A 102 19.75 -3.16 -0.47
N LYS A 103 21.07 -3.06 -0.29
CA LYS A 103 21.94 -4.20 -0.06
C LYS A 103 21.60 -4.91 1.26
N GLU A 104 21.47 -4.17 2.36
CA GLU A 104 21.12 -4.73 3.67
C GLU A 104 19.72 -5.36 3.66
N ILE A 105 18.75 -4.73 2.98
CA ILE A 105 17.41 -5.29 2.79
C ILE A 105 17.49 -6.63 2.02
N TYR A 106 18.27 -6.69 0.94
CA TYR A 106 18.46 -7.90 0.16
C TYR A 106 19.15 -9.01 0.98
N GLU A 107 20.24 -8.68 1.67
CA GLU A 107 20.95 -9.61 2.54
C GLU A 107 20.03 -10.16 3.63
N PHE A 108 19.30 -9.29 4.32
CA PHE A 108 18.31 -9.70 5.32
C PHE A 108 17.27 -10.66 4.72
N ALA A 109 16.58 -10.28 3.66
CA ALA A 109 15.52 -11.08 3.08
C ALA A 109 16.01 -12.47 2.60
N THR A 110 17.28 -12.57 2.19
CA THR A 110 17.85 -13.82 1.66
C THR A 110 18.53 -14.70 2.71
N THR A 111 18.85 -14.18 3.90
CA THR A 111 19.61 -14.91 4.92
C THR A 111 18.86 -15.15 6.22
N ILE A 112 17.81 -14.39 6.51
CA ILE A 112 16.98 -14.55 7.72
C ILE A 112 16.40 -15.98 7.80
N PRO A 113 16.34 -16.63 8.96
CA PRO A 113 15.64 -17.89 9.12
C PRO A 113 14.19 -17.81 8.63
N PHE A 114 13.74 -18.83 7.91
CA PHE A 114 12.39 -18.84 7.32
C PHE A 114 11.30 -18.65 8.38
N GLU A 115 11.47 -19.24 9.54
CA GLU A 115 10.53 -19.18 10.66
C GLU A 115 10.22 -17.75 11.09
N GLU A 116 11.20 -16.85 11.01
CA GLU A 116 11.08 -15.44 11.38
C GLU A 116 10.24 -14.62 10.39
N ILE A 117 10.14 -15.07 9.13
CA ILE A 117 9.41 -14.38 8.05
C ILE A 117 8.20 -15.16 7.54
N SER A 118 7.97 -16.38 8.03
CA SER A 118 6.87 -17.25 7.59
C SER A 118 5.48 -16.61 7.80
N PHE A 119 5.34 -15.70 8.77
CA PHE A 119 4.10 -14.96 9.03
C PHE A 119 3.65 -14.09 7.84
N LEU A 120 4.57 -13.71 6.94
CA LEU A 120 4.25 -12.93 5.73
C LEU A 120 3.32 -13.70 4.79
N LEU A 121 3.38 -15.03 4.80
CA LEU A 121 2.49 -15.89 4.01
C LEU A 121 1.01 -15.73 4.42
N GLU A 122 0.74 -15.44 5.69
CA GLU A 122 -0.62 -15.17 6.18
C GLU A 122 -1.21 -13.92 5.51
N GLY A 123 -0.40 -12.86 5.43
CA GLY A 123 -0.77 -11.61 4.74
C GLY A 123 -0.97 -11.80 3.24
N ALA A 124 -0.06 -12.55 2.60
CA ALA A 124 -0.16 -12.87 1.18
C ALA A 124 -1.44 -13.67 0.87
N LYS A 125 -1.74 -14.70 1.66
CA LYS A 125 -2.98 -15.50 1.55
C LYS A 125 -4.23 -14.64 1.71
N MET A 126 -4.22 -13.71 2.67
CA MET A 126 -5.33 -12.78 2.91
C MET A 126 -5.56 -11.90 1.68
N ASN A 127 -4.53 -11.24 1.16
CA ASN A 127 -4.63 -10.36 0.01
C ASN A 127 -4.94 -11.13 -1.29
N ARG A 128 -4.45 -12.37 -1.41
CA ARG A 128 -4.78 -13.24 -2.54
C ARG A 128 -6.25 -13.64 -2.55
N ALA A 129 -6.85 -13.87 -1.40
CA ALA A 129 -8.29 -14.16 -1.29
C ALA A 129 -9.13 -12.97 -1.77
N VAL A 130 -8.76 -11.74 -1.41
CA VAL A 130 -9.41 -10.51 -1.91
C VAL A 130 -9.25 -10.37 -3.41
N SER A 131 -8.09 -10.73 -3.96
CA SER A 131 -7.82 -10.74 -5.40
C SER A 131 -8.77 -11.71 -6.14
N GLN A 132 -8.92 -12.91 -5.63
CA GLN A 132 -9.82 -13.91 -6.21
C GLN A 132 -11.29 -13.46 -6.17
N GLU A 133 -11.69 -12.82 -5.06
CA GLU A 133 -13.02 -12.22 -4.95
C GLU A 133 -13.23 -11.09 -5.96
N GLY A 134 -12.25 -10.20 -6.12
CA GLY A 134 -12.30 -9.11 -7.09
C GLY A 134 -12.37 -9.59 -8.54
N LEU A 135 -11.72 -10.72 -8.88
CA LEU A 135 -11.86 -11.35 -10.18
C LEU A 135 -13.23 -12.01 -10.41
N ARG A 136 -13.87 -12.50 -9.35
CA ARG A 136 -15.18 -13.17 -9.41
C ARG A 136 -16.33 -12.18 -9.40
N GLY A 137 -16.33 -11.25 -8.47
CA GLY A 137 -17.40 -10.26 -8.25
C GLY A 137 -17.33 -9.06 -9.19
N ASP A 138 -18.35 -8.23 -9.16
CA ASP A 138 -18.39 -6.97 -9.92
C ASP A 138 -18.08 -5.81 -8.97
N TYR A 139 -16.80 -5.48 -8.86
CA TYR A 139 -16.29 -4.44 -7.96
C TYR A 139 -15.65 -3.29 -8.74
N GLY A 140 -15.94 -2.08 -8.30
CA GLY A 140 -15.31 -0.85 -8.74
C GLY A 140 -15.31 -0.68 -10.25
N LEU A 141 -14.16 -0.41 -10.84
CA LEU A 141 -14.00 -0.23 -12.28
C LEU A 141 -13.73 -1.54 -13.03
N ARG A 142 -13.65 -2.66 -12.34
CA ARG A 142 -13.36 -3.99 -12.90
C ARG A 142 -12.06 -4.04 -13.70
N VAL A 143 -11.06 -3.27 -13.27
CA VAL A 143 -9.75 -3.17 -13.92
C VAL A 143 -9.08 -4.54 -14.00
N GLY A 144 -9.12 -5.31 -12.89
CA GLY A 144 -8.58 -6.66 -12.87
C GLY A 144 -9.23 -7.59 -13.88
N LYS A 145 -10.56 -7.53 -14.03
CA LYS A 145 -11.30 -8.31 -15.05
C LYS A 145 -10.92 -7.92 -16.48
N ALA A 146 -10.68 -6.63 -16.74
CA ALA A 146 -10.24 -6.18 -18.05
C ALA A 146 -8.88 -6.78 -18.42
N PHE A 147 -7.92 -6.79 -17.49
CA PHE A 147 -6.60 -7.41 -17.69
C PHE A 147 -6.63 -8.93 -17.78
N SER A 148 -7.56 -9.59 -17.09
CA SER A 148 -7.74 -11.06 -17.21
C SER A 148 -8.36 -11.48 -18.55
N GLY A 149 -8.73 -10.54 -19.41
CA GLY A 149 -9.44 -10.78 -20.66
C GLY A 149 -10.92 -11.12 -20.47
N ALA A 150 -11.45 -11.11 -19.25
CA ALA A 150 -12.86 -11.44 -18.99
C ALA A 150 -13.84 -10.43 -19.61
N LEU A 151 -13.40 -9.20 -19.83
CA LEU A 151 -14.20 -8.15 -20.49
C LEU A 151 -13.93 -8.05 -21.99
N GLY A 152 -13.04 -8.88 -22.54
CA GLY A 152 -12.58 -8.79 -23.94
C GLY A 152 -11.68 -7.58 -24.21
N GLY A 153 -11.23 -7.41 -25.43
CA GLY A 153 -10.50 -6.24 -25.88
C GLY A 153 -9.01 -6.50 -26.18
N LEU A 154 -8.20 -5.45 -26.02
CA LEU A 154 -6.78 -5.45 -26.42
C LEU A 154 -5.86 -6.26 -25.50
N MET A 155 -6.30 -6.52 -24.27
CA MET A 155 -5.50 -7.27 -23.27
C MET A 155 -5.67 -8.77 -23.52
N GLN A 156 -4.62 -9.42 -24.01
CA GLN A 156 -4.59 -10.85 -24.19
C GLN A 156 -4.08 -11.52 -22.90
N PRO A 157 -4.58 -12.72 -22.54
CA PRO A 157 -4.06 -13.48 -21.40
C PRO A 157 -2.57 -13.76 -21.58
N THR A 158 -1.77 -13.23 -20.66
CA THR A 158 -0.32 -13.46 -20.55
C THR A 158 0.05 -13.59 -19.08
N LEU A 159 1.18 -14.17 -18.76
CA LEU A 159 1.66 -14.24 -17.37
C LEU A 159 1.70 -12.84 -16.72
N GLY A 160 2.25 -11.85 -17.42
CA GLY A 160 2.29 -10.46 -16.95
C GLY A 160 0.88 -9.87 -16.77
N GLY A 161 -0.02 -10.13 -17.72
CA GLY A 161 -1.44 -9.72 -17.63
C GLY A 161 -2.15 -10.34 -16.43
N ASP A 162 -1.93 -11.63 -16.16
CA ASP A 162 -2.51 -12.34 -15.00
C ASP A 162 -2.04 -11.74 -13.67
N ILE A 163 -0.75 -11.36 -13.58
CA ILE A 163 -0.19 -10.71 -12.38
C ILE A 163 -0.83 -9.33 -12.15
N VAL A 164 -0.94 -8.53 -13.21
CA VAL A 164 -1.60 -7.21 -13.17
C VAL A 164 -3.07 -7.37 -12.80
N ALA A 165 -3.76 -8.31 -13.45
CA ALA A 165 -5.18 -8.62 -13.20
C ALA A 165 -5.40 -8.95 -11.71
N ALA A 166 -4.55 -9.80 -11.14
CA ALA A 166 -4.67 -10.22 -9.76
C ALA A 166 -4.55 -9.03 -8.78
N ALA A 167 -3.54 -8.18 -8.95
CA ALA A 167 -3.32 -7.04 -8.08
C ALA A 167 -4.40 -5.95 -8.24
N ALA A 168 -4.81 -5.65 -9.48
CA ALA A 168 -5.86 -4.69 -9.76
C ALA A 168 -7.21 -5.14 -9.21
N ALA A 169 -7.57 -6.42 -9.35
CA ALA A 169 -8.82 -6.97 -8.85
C ALA A 169 -8.93 -6.90 -7.32
N ALA A 170 -7.83 -7.15 -6.60
CA ALA A 170 -7.81 -6.96 -5.15
C ALA A 170 -8.10 -5.51 -4.76
N SER A 171 -7.56 -4.55 -5.51
CA SER A 171 -7.85 -3.14 -5.29
C SER A 171 -9.28 -2.76 -5.70
N ASP A 172 -9.79 -3.27 -6.84
CA ASP A 172 -11.20 -3.09 -7.23
C ASP A 172 -12.12 -3.50 -6.07
N ALA A 173 -11.96 -4.75 -5.55
CA ALA A 173 -12.77 -5.25 -4.46
C ALA A 173 -12.62 -4.40 -3.19
N ARG A 174 -11.37 -4.11 -2.77
CA ARG A 174 -11.13 -3.33 -1.56
C ARG A 174 -11.72 -1.93 -1.64
N MET A 175 -11.52 -1.23 -2.74
CA MET A 175 -11.92 0.17 -2.90
C MET A 175 -13.42 0.35 -3.11
N ASP A 176 -14.10 -0.71 -3.51
CA ASP A 176 -15.57 -0.77 -3.65
C ASP A 176 -16.27 -1.32 -2.39
N GLY A 177 -15.52 -1.51 -1.30
CA GLY A 177 -16.08 -1.85 0.00
C GLY A 177 -16.30 -3.35 0.25
N CYS A 178 -15.65 -4.23 -0.48
CA CYS A 178 -15.67 -5.68 -0.19
C CYS A 178 -15.34 -5.92 1.30
N PRO A 179 -16.16 -6.68 2.06
CA PRO A 179 -16.00 -6.83 3.50
C PRO A 179 -14.89 -7.82 3.90
N MET A 180 -13.96 -8.13 3.01
CA MET A 180 -12.85 -9.00 3.29
C MET A 180 -11.66 -8.24 3.91
N PRO A 181 -10.91 -8.88 4.82
CA PRO A 181 -9.73 -8.27 5.41
C PRO A 181 -8.59 -8.12 4.39
N VAL A 182 -7.81 -7.05 4.54
CA VAL A 182 -6.62 -6.77 3.72
C VAL A 182 -5.42 -6.54 4.62
N MET A 183 -4.33 -7.25 4.37
CA MET A 183 -3.05 -6.99 5.01
C MET A 183 -2.41 -5.74 4.41
N THR A 184 -1.90 -4.88 5.29
CA THR A 184 -1.30 -3.59 4.91
C THR A 184 0.23 -3.67 4.92
N THR A 185 0.87 -2.83 4.09
CA THR A 185 2.30 -2.56 4.15
C THR A 185 2.51 -1.07 4.27
N GLY A 186 3.35 -0.63 5.22
CA GLY A 186 3.62 0.80 5.46
C GLY A 186 2.37 1.62 5.74
N GLY A 187 1.34 1.02 6.38
CA GLY A 187 0.10 1.67 6.77
C GLY A 187 -0.95 1.83 5.67
N SER A 188 -0.77 1.21 4.49
CA SER A 188 -1.73 1.27 3.38
C SER A 188 -2.12 -0.12 2.89
N GLY A 189 -3.44 -0.41 2.82
CA GLY A 189 -3.95 -1.67 2.29
C GLY A 189 -3.64 -1.87 0.81
N ASN A 190 -3.72 -0.82 0.00
CA ASN A 190 -3.36 -0.89 -1.41
C ASN A 190 -1.86 -1.09 -1.63
N GLN A 191 -1.00 -0.59 -0.73
CA GLN A 191 0.42 -0.95 -0.76
C GLN A 191 0.62 -2.44 -0.44
N GLY A 192 -0.03 -2.96 0.61
CA GLY A 192 -0.01 -4.37 0.93
C GLY A 192 -0.49 -5.25 -0.22
N ILE A 193 -1.56 -4.87 -0.90
CA ILE A 193 -2.03 -5.54 -2.12
C ILE A 193 -0.93 -5.54 -3.19
N SER A 194 -0.37 -4.38 -3.50
CA SER A 194 0.70 -4.27 -4.51
C SER A 194 1.90 -5.14 -4.15
N CYS A 195 2.40 -5.06 -2.90
CA CYS A 195 3.58 -5.81 -2.45
C CYS A 195 3.39 -7.32 -2.51
N THR A 196 2.18 -7.81 -2.16
CA THR A 196 2.00 -9.24 -1.90
C THR A 196 1.35 -9.99 -3.05
N VAL A 197 0.31 -9.41 -3.68
CA VAL A 197 -0.52 -10.15 -4.66
C VAL A 197 0.27 -10.45 -5.93
N ALA A 198 1.07 -9.49 -6.43
CA ALA A 198 1.87 -9.69 -7.64
C ALA A 198 2.94 -10.78 -7.43
N ALA A 199 3.66 -10.73 -6.29
CA ALA A 199 4.65 -11.73 -5.92
C ALA A 199 4.01 -13.12 -5.76
N THR A 200 2.86 -13.21 -5.07
CA THR A 200 2.13 -14.47 -4.87
C THR A 200 1.66 -15.05 -6.19
N ALA A 201 1.06 -14.23 -7.06
CA ALA A 201 0.59 -14.70 -8.36
C ALA A 201 1.74 -15.24 -9.24
N LEU A 202 2.90 -14.59 -9.23
CA LEU A 202 4.08 -15.09 -9.93
C LEU A 202 4.63 -16.37 -9.30
N ALA A 203 4.75 -16.43 -7.97
CA ALA A 203 5.24 -17.62 -7.26
C ALA A 203 4.37 -18.85 -7.54
N GLU A 204 3.04 -18.70 -7.51
CA GLU A 204 2.08 -19.75 -7.88
C GLU A 204 2.35 -20.27 -9.31
N LYS A 205 2.54 -19.38 -10.27
CA LYS A 205 2.80 -19.75 -11.68
C LYS A 205 4.16 -20.41 -11.92
N LEU A 206 5.17 -20.04 -11.11
CA LEU A 206 6.51 -20.62 -11.20
C LEU A 206 6.68 -21.86 -10.30
N GLY A 207 5.67 -22.26 -9.53
CA GLY A 207 5.75 -23.39 -8.61
C GLY A 207 6.76 -23.19 -7.49
N LYS A 208 6.90 -21.95 -6.98
CA LYS A 208 7.85 -21.61 -5.94
C LYS A 208 7.40 -22.13 -4.57
N SER A 209 8.37 -22.45 -3.71
CA SER A 209 8.12 -22.87 -2.34
C SER A 209 7.62 -21.71 -1.47
N ASP A 210 7.02 -22.06 -0.33
CA ASP A 210 6.60 -21.08 0.69
C ASP A 210 7.80 -20.25 1.21
N GLU A 211 8.97 -20.86 1.34
CA GLU A 211 10.18 -20.14 1.74
C GLU A 211 10.61 -19.12 0.68
N GLU A 212 10.64 -19.50 -0.61
CA GLU A 212 10.98 -18.57 -1.69
C GLU A 212 9.98 -17.41 -1.76
N LEU A 213 8.68 -17.70 -1.58
CA LEU A 213 7.65 -16.66 -1.53
C LEU A 213 7.83 -15.76 -0.32
N ALA A 214 8.04 -16.30 0.89
CA ALA A 214 8.23 -15.49 2.10
C ALA A 214 9.44 -14.53 1.98
N ARG A 215 10.54 -15.01 1.39
CA ARG A 215 11.73 -14.17 1.11
C ARG A 215 11.43 -13.07 0.10
N ALA A 216 10.69 -13.39 -0.97
CA ALA A 216 10.25 -12.40 -1.95
C ALA A 216 9.34 -11.34 -1.33
N LEU A 217 8.44 -11.75 -0.43
CA LEU A 217 7.55 -10.85 0.31
C LEU A 217 8.33 -9.95 1.28
N ALA A 218 9.29 -10.51 2.03
CA ALA A 218 10.16 -9.72 2.90
C ALA A 218 10.91 -8.64 2.12
N LEU A 219 11.48 -9.01 0.97
CA LEU A 219 12.15 -8.05 0.07
C LEU A 219 11.19 -6.97 -0.43
N SER A 220 10.00 -7.37 -0.90
CA SER A 220 8.97 -6.44 -1.41
C SER A 220 8.53 -5.44 -0.36
N ASP A 221 8.19 -5.92 0.84
CA ASP A 221 7.68 -5.09 1.93
C ASP A 221 8.76 -4.13 2.45
N LEU A 222 9.99 -4.60 2.64
CA LEU A 222 11.09 -3.76 3.12
C LEU A 222 11.50 -2.69 2.11
N ILE A 223 11.59 -3.00 0.81
CA ILE A 223 11.83 -1.99 -0.23
C ILE A 223 10.68 -0.97 -0.26
N THR A 224 9.44 -1.41 -0.13
CA THR A 224 8.29 -0.50 -0.08
C THR A 224 8.37 0.44 1.12
N VAL A 225 8.68 -0.07 2.31
CA VAL A 225 8.84 0.73 3.53
C VAL A 225 10.03 1.69 3.39
N HIS A 226 11.14 1.22 2.84
CA HIS A 226 12.32 2.03 2.57
C HIS A 226 12.00 3.22 1.66
N ILE A 227 11.31 3.02 0.54
CA ILE A 227 10.86 4.11 -0.34
C ILE A 227 9.90 5.04 0.41
N LYS A 228 9.01 4.48 1.23
CA LYS A 228 8.05 5.28 2.02
C LYS A 228 8.73 6.16 3.06
N SER A 229 9.88 5.79 3.58
CA SER A 229 10.64 6.64 4.50
C SER A 229 11.11 7.95 3.84
N TYR A 230 11.40 7.93 2.53
CA TYR A 230 11.77 9.13 1.78
C TYR A 230 10.57 9.98 1.33
N ILE A 231 9.50 9.36 0.87
CA ILE A 231 8.33 10.10 0.34
C ILE A 231 7.28 10.44 1.40
N GLY A 232 7.44 9.93 2.61
CA GLY A 232 6.56 10.18 3.76
C GLY A 232 5.29 9.32 3.77
N ARG A 233 4.67 9.19 4.94
CA ARG A 233 3.44 8.40 5.14
C ARG A 233 2.28 8.92 4.32
N LEU A 234 2.01 10.22 4.39
CA LEU A 234 1.01 10.94 3.60
C LEU A 234 1.76 11.69 2.50
N SER A 235 1.99 11.00 1.41
CA SER A 235 2.73 11.51 0.26
C SER A 235 1.78 12.04 -0.80
N PRO A 236 2.13 13.13 -1.52
CA PRO A 236 1.44 13.50 -2.75
C PRO A 236 1.69 12.47 -3.86
N LEU A 237 2.68 11.59 -3.71
CA LEU A 237 2.93 10.51 -4.66
C LEU A 237 2.14 9.25 -4.30
N CYS A 238 1.74 8.47 -5.30
CA CYS A 238 0.97 7.25 -5.12
C CYS A 238 1.84 6.14 -4.52
N GLY A 239 1.71 5.89 -3.19
CA GLY A 239 2.50 4.88 -2.50
C GLY A 239 2.29 3.46 -3.03
N SER A 240 1.07 3.08 -3.39
CA SER A 240 0.77 1.75 -3.92
C SER A 240 1.32 1.53 -5.34
N GLY A 241 1.22 2.53 -6.21
CA GLY A 241 1.74 2.44 -7.58
C GLY A 241 3.27 2.53 -7.62
N ILE A 242 3.85 3.48 -6.89
CA ILE A 242 5.30 3.73 -6.90
C ILE A 242 6.03 2.79 -5.94
N ALA A 243 5.83 2.95 -4.63
CA ALA A 243 6.60 2.18 -3.64
C ALA A 243 6.22 0.70 -3.66
N GLY A 244 4.93 0.38 -3.61
CA GLY A 244 4.45 -1.01 -3.70
C GLY A 244 4.76 -1.68 -5.02
N GLY A 245 4.65 -0.93 -6.15
CA GLY A 245 5.07 -1.42 -7.47
C GLY A 245 6.56 -1.72 -7.54
N THR A 246 7.41 -0.88 -6.96
CA THR A 246 8.86 -1.10 -6.91
C THR A 246 9.21 -2.31 -6.03
N GLY A 247 8.55 -2.46 -4.86
CA GLY A 247 8.68 -3.64 -4.03
C GLY A 247 8.33 -4.92 -4.79
N SER A 248 7.19 -4.91 -5.52
CA SER A 248 6.79 -6.02 -6.38
C SER A 248 7.80 -6.34 -7.49
N CYS A 249 8.38 -5.32 -8.11
CA CYS A 249 9.44 -5.51 -9.11
C CYS A 249 10.61 -6.30 -8.51
N CYS A 250 11.07 -5.90 -7.32
CA CYS A 250 12.16 -6.59 -6.61
C CYS A 250 11.79 -8.04 -6.26
N ALA A 251 10.57 -8.28 -5.77
CA ALA A 251 10.08 -9.63 -5.49
C ALA A 251 10.04 -10.51 -6.74
N MET A 252 9.55 -9.98 -7.87
CA MET A 252 9.51 -10.71 -9.14
C MET A 252 10.91 -11.04 -9.64
N ILE A 253 11.86 -10.10 -9.57
CA ILE A 253 13.27 -10.34 -9.93
C ILE A 253 13.84 -11.48 -9.07
N TYR A 254 13.62 -11.45 -7.75
CA TYR A 254 14.09 -12.50 -6.85
C TYR A 254 13.48 -13.87 -7.21
N LEU A 255 12.17 -13.95 -7.42
CA LEU A 255 11.47 -15.19 -7.79
C LEU A 255 11.95 -15.76 -9.13
N MET A 256 12.39 -14.93 -10.05
CA MET A 256 13.01 -15.32 -11.32
C MET A 256 14.49 -15.71 -11.20
N GLY A 257 15.08 -15.64 -9.99
CA GLY A 257 16.46 -16.01 -9.71
C GLY A 257 17.47 -14.86 -9.81
N GLY A 258 17.00 -13.62 -10.01
CA GLY A 258 17.84 -12.43 -10.00
C GLY A 258 18.48 -12.18 -8.64
N LYS A 259 19.61 -11.46 -8.65
CA LYS A 259 20.43 -11.14 -7.49
C LYS A 259 20.45 -9.63 -7.25
N LEU A 260 21.20 -9.18 -6.25
CA LEU A 260 21.27 -7.76 -5.88
C LEU A 260 21.50 -6.82 -7.09
N PRO A 261 22.40 -7.10 -8.05
CA PRO A 261 22.56 -6.21 -9.19
C PRO A 261 21.29 -6.04 -10.04
N GLN A 262 20.51 -7.12 -10.25
CA GLN A 262 19.25 -7.05 -10.97
C GLN A 262 18.17 -6.31 -10.15
N ILE A 263 18.17 -6.48 -8.81
CA ILE A 263 17.28 -5.73 -7.90
C ILE A 263 17.55 -4.22 -8.03
N GLU A 264 18.80 -3.79 -7.97
CA GLU A 264 19.19 -2.39 -8.13
C GLU A 264 18.75 -1.82 -9.48
N ARG A 265 18.96 -2.58 -10.59
CA ARG A 265 18.48 -2.18 -11.93
C ARG A 265 16.96 -2.07 -12.00
N GLY A 266 16.25 -3.00 -11.37
CA GLY A 266 14.79 -2.94 -11.27
C GLY A 266 14.31 -1.67 -10.57
N ILE A 267 14.92 -1.31 -9.45
CA ILE A 267 14.61 -0.07 -8.71
C ILE A 267 14.89 1.16 -9.57
N GLN A 268 16.05 1.23 -10.24
CA GLN A 268 16.40 2.33 -11.13
C GLN A 268 15.38 2.52 -12.24
N SER A 269 14.98 1.41 -12.89
CA SER A 269 13.98 1.43 -13.96
C SER A 269 12.61 1.86 -13.47
N MET A 270 12.18 1.39 -12.29
CA MET A 270 10.91 1.78 -11.68
C MET A 270 10.90 3.27 -11.32
N LEU A 271 11.98 3.80 -10.74
CA LEU A 271 12.09 5.22 -10.42
C LEU A 271 12.02 6.09 -11.66
N ALA A 272 12.75 5.73 -12.73
CA ALA A 272 12.71 6.47 -13.98
C ALA A 272 11.32 6.46 -14.64
N ASN A 273 10.62 5.32 -14.57
CA ASN A 273 9.33 5.12 -15.21
C ASN A 273 8.15 5.76 -14.43
N HIS A 274 8.23 5.80 -13.11
CA HIS A 274 7.11 6.21 -12.25
C HIS A 274 7.21 7.62 -11.67
N MET A 275 8.09 8.45 -12.18
CA MET A 275 8.15 9.85 -11.82
C MET A 275 6.82 10.55 -12.08
N GLY A 276 6.20 11.07 -11.02
CA GLY A 276 5.03 11.92 -11.17
C GLY A 276 3.66 11.22 -11.07
N MET A 277 3.58 9.95 -10.66
CA MET A 277 2.27 9.35 -10.34
C MET A 277 1.72 9.97 -9.05
N ILE A 278 0.82 10.93 -9.18
CA ILE A 278 0.24 11.68 -8.07
C ILE A 278 -0.91 10.89 -7.43
N CYS A 279 -1.01 10.96 -6.10
CA CYS A 279 -2.15 10.44 -5.33
C CYS A 279 -3.24 11.51 -5.25
N ASP A 280 -4.46 11.15 -5.61
CA ASP A 280 -5.65 12.00 -5.55
C ASP A 280 -6.71 11.47 -4.57
N GLY A 281 -6.28 10.69 -3.58
CA GLY A 281 -7.13 10.11 -2.53
C GLY A 281 -7.58 8.68 -2.83
N ALA A 282 -8.11 8.01 -1.78
CA ALA A 282 -8.54 6.62 -1.84
C ALA A 282 -9.93 6.49 -2.49
N LYS A 283 -10.00 5.81 -3.65
CA LYS A 283 -11.24 5.58 -4.40
C LYS A 283 -11.06 4.47 -5.43
N THR A 284 -12.10 4.08 -6.12
CA THR A 284 -12.08 2.97 -7.10
C THR A 284 -11.03 3.13 -8.19
N THR A 285 -10.67 4.37 -8.57
CA THR A 285 -9.57 4.63 -9.52
C THR A 285 -8.19 4.21 -9.02
N CYS A 286 -8.03 3.86 -7.73
CA CYS A 286 -6.77 3.31 -7.23
C CYS A 286 -6.39 2.01 -7.94
N ALA A 287 -7.37 1.21 -8.41
CA ALA A 287 -7.10 0.00 -9.18
C ALA A 287 -6.36 0.28 -10.50
N LEU A 288 -6.65 1.41 -11.18
CA LEU A 288 -5.90 1.85 -12.36
C LEU A 288 -4.43 2.14 -12.04
N LYS A 289 -4.17 2.84 -10.92
CA LYS A 289 -2.80 3.16 -10.51
C LYS A 289 -2.01 1.92 -10.10
N ILE A 290 -2.67 0.95 -9.46
CA ILE A 290 -2.06 -0.34 -9.14
C ILE A 290 -1.78 -1.12 -10.43
N ALA A 291 -2.73 -1.19 -11.36
CA ALA A 291 -2.52 -1.84 -12.65
C ALA A 291 -1.30 -1.26 -13.37
N THR A 292 -1.20 0.08 -13.46
CA THR A 292 -0.05 0.77 -14.05
C THR A 292 1.24 0.43 -13.31
N GLY A 293 1.26 0.50 -11.98
CA GLY A 293 2.43 0.21 -11.16
C GLY A 293 2.93 -1.22 -11.33
N ILE A 294 2.03 -2.20 -11.31
CA ILE A 294 2.39 -3.62 -11.46
C ILE A 294 2.77 -3.94 -12.92
N GLN A 295 2.12 -3.33 -13.91
CA GLN A 295 2.52 -3.51 -15.31
C GLN A 295 3.95 -2.98 -15.55
N SER A 296 4.26 -1.83 -14.99
CA SER A 296 5.64 -1.29 -15.02
C SER A 296 6.61 -2.19 -14.26
N ALA A 297 6.20 -2.76 -13.13
CA ALA A 297 7.02 -3.70 -12.37
C ALA A 297 7.35 -4.96 -13.19
N VAL A 298 6.39 -5.50 -13.92
CA VAL A 298 6.61 -6.63 -14.85
C VAL A 298 7.61 -6.26 -15.94
N LEU A 299 7.45 -5.09 -16.57
CA LEU A 299 8.38 -4.59 -17.59
C LEU A 299 9.79 -4.39 -17.01
N CYS A 300 9.90 -3.66 -15.90
CA CYS A 300 11.19 -3.33 -15.28
C CYS A 300 11.91 -4.57 -14.76
N ALA A 301 11.18 -5.54 -14.19
CA ALA A 301 11.76 -6.83 -13.79
C ALA A 301 12.28 -7.60 -15.01
N THR A 302 11.55 -7.62 -16.11
CA THR A 302 11.98 -8.27 -17.35
C THR A 302 13.26 -7.66 -17.90
N LEU A 303 13.36 -6.32 -17.92
CA LEU A 303 14.58 -5.61 -18.37
C LEU A 303 15.75 -5.88 -17.42
N ALA A 304 15.52 -5.81 -16.12
CA ALA A 304 16.56 -6.06 -15.11
C ALA A 304 17.14 -7.47 -15.20
N MET A 305 16.31 -8.49 -15.50
CA MET A 305 16.78 -9.87 -15.73
C MET A 305 17.62 -10.03 -17.00
N GLN A 306 17.58 -9.06 -17.90
CA GLN A 306 18.44 -8.97 -19.10
C GLN A 306 19.61 -8.00 -18.90
N ASP A 307 19.86 -7.58 -17.65
CA ASP A 307 20.88 -6.59 -17.28
C ASP A 307 20.69 -5.21 -17.92
N ILE A 308 19.45 -4.86 -18.28
CA ILE A 308 19.09 -3.57 -18.87
C ILE A 308 18.49 -2.66 -17.78
N SER A 309 19.01 -1.43 -17.66
CA SER A 309 18.47 -0.37 -16.81
C SER A 309 18.92 1.00 -17.33
N PRO A 310 18.24 2.09 -16.96
CA PRO A 310 18.73 3.44 -17.17
C PRO A 310 20.07 3.65 -16.48
N THR A 311 20.89 4.51 -17.06
CA THR A 311 22.16 4.97 -16.47
C THR A 311 21.99 6.38 -15.91
N GLU A 312 23.00 6.90 -15.22
CA GLU A 312 23.01 8.29 -14.72
C GLU A 312 22.95 9.36 -15.80
N LYS A 313 22.97 8.96 -17.08
CA LYS A 313 22.78 9.88 -18.22
C LYS A 313 21.31 10.03 -18.61
N GLU A 314 20.42 9.16 -18.09
CA GLU A 314 19.01 9.19 -18.40
C GLU A 314 18.18 9.69 -17.20
N GLY A 315 17.93 11.00 -17.18
CA GLY A 315 17.01 11.62 -16.23
C GLY A 315 17.54 11.73 -14.80
N ILE A 316 16.70 11.42 -13.81
CA ILE A 316 17.01 11.57 -12.37
C ILE A 316 17.72 10.37 -11.75
N VAL A 317 17.96 9.32 -12.50
CA VAL A 317 18.61 8.11 -11.97
C VAL A 317 20.05 8.45 -11.58
N CYS A 318 20.40 8.23 -10.33
CA CYS A 318 21.74 8.43 -9.82
C CYS A 318 22.31 7.11 -9.32
N THR A 319 23.49 6.74 -9.83
CA THR A 319 24.19 5.52 -9.44
C THR A 319 25.17 5.74 -8.28
N ARG A 320 25.03 6.81 -7.53
CA ARG A 320 25.91 7.07 -6.36
C ARG A 320 25.80 5.88 -5.40
N ARG A 321 26.85 5.07 -5.45
CA ARG A 321 27.14 4.07 -4.42
C ARG A 321 27.28 4.78 -3.08
N SER A 322 26.48 4.33 -2.10
CA SER A 322 26.67 4.50 -0.65
C SER A 322 27.80 5.45 -0.25
N GLY A 323 27.44 6.66 0.12
CA GLY A 323 28.32 7.62 0.73
C GLY A 323 27.68 9.00 0.64
N LEU A 324 26.77 9.28 1.56
CA LEU A 324 26.39 10.65 1.91
C LEU A 324 27.61 11.30 2.60
N GLU A 325 28.62 11.65 1.83
CA GLU A 325 29.47 12.77 2.21
C GLU A 325 28.64 14.02 1.90
N ARG A 326 28.06 14.60 2.95
CA ARG A 326 27.64 15.99 2.92
C ARG A 326 28.86 16.80 2.58
N SER A 327 28.98 17.26 1.33
CA SER A 327 29.86 18.39 1.04
C SER A 327 29.16 19.63 1.60
N ASP A 328 29.57 20.07 2.76
CA ASP A 328 29.40 21.45 3.20
C ASP A 328 30.07 22.34 2.17
N THR A 329 29.29 23.02 1.33
CA THR A 329 29.60 24.27 0.64
C THR A 329 28.31 25.03 0.42
#